data_215960bbdb1a4d5d4f2cc2ff61a0ff3d
#
_entry.id   215960bbdb1a4d5d4f2cc2ff61a0ff3d
#
_cell.length_a   1.000
_cell.length_b   1.000
_cell.length_c   1.000
_cell.angle_alpha   90.00
_cell.angle_beta   90.00
_cell.angle_gamma   90.00
#
_symmetry.space_group_name_H-M   'P 1'
#
loop_
_entity.id
_entity.type
_entity.pdbx_description
1 polymer ?
#
loop_
_entity_poly.entity_id
_entity_poly.type
_entity_poly.pdbx_seq_one_letter_code
_entity_poly.pdbx_strand_id
1 'polypeptide(L)'
;MIRAYPIIEDNMTAIWYHVPVCIRFISEGNIHALTGVNLILRNADGQILHESTISLSHIPPHSLKDYQLYVTSSSLCEGDDVNWHTCIPSFDIPLMERRVDNLYKYLNFFKESGFKIIPNDTVPRNTLMDLNILGLELKTGSLSKLIDPEAYRVIEFANAEASDSITIRSCPFSFTNPLLFSDFLSVGGVNLKTTKDNETLGYLSDIKYLENMAGGIVTKSDTTGSIGLVLGNLRKYNGDGDLIFILSWEIIWKLIMKRFPDLSIRPSMKSSSGVDRICSVLPVVVSENNSLFWGSCVYYNQTTLVTNNHVIKQYIDRPVLVDCKIFLTSDQTIKLTNEDVVITPYEQLDLSFIKLSFANQKRFKEIDNIAPVEYDYFYLTGELVSTIGFGLYFNNLYVEPLESTGNISAKYSLPLYKGDNATLPCIIVTSASCWNGSSGGGLFKQSSNQLVGLICSNAQVILPALGEEEDENTEKLSKTVLCIPIEVINSCYENLHTRDKSELNDRIGHTWNLIPYHNDIIVSKPKL
;
A
#
# COMPACT_ATOMS: atom_id res chain seq x y z
N MET A 1 -19.80 15.19 -39.28
CA MET A 1 -20.12 13.75 -39.11
C MET A 1 -20.11 13.49 -37.60
N ILE A 2 -21.28 13.44 -36.98
CA ILE A 2 -21.39 13.15 -35.53
C ILE A 2 -21.07 11.66 -35.41
N ARG A 3 -19.88 11.31 -34.89
CA ARG A 3 -19.58 9.92 -34.56
C ARG A 3 -20.49 9.49 -33.42
N ALA A 4 -21.34 8.51 -33.69
CA ALA A 4 -22.22 7.94 -32.69
C ALA A 4 -21.37 7.27 -31.60
N TYR A 5 -21.61 7.66 -30.36
CA TYR A 5 -21.07 6.96 -29.19
C TYR A 5 -21.62 5.52 -29.17
N PRO A 6 -20.87 4.54 -28.63
CA PRO A 6 -21.38 3.17 -28.55
C PRO A 6 -22.71 3.15 -27.78
N ILE A 7 -23.73 2.60 -28.40
CA ILE A 7 -25.03 2.36 -27.78
C ILE A 7 -24.84 1.19 -26.83
N ILE A 8 -24.93 1.45 -25.54
CA ILE A 8 -24.97 0.41 -24.51
C ILE A 8 -26.44 0.18 -24.18
N GLU A 9 -26.85 -1.09 -24.10
CA GLU A 9 -28.24 -1.52 -23.96
C GLU A 9 -28.94 -1.12 -22.64
N ASP A 10 -28.28 -0.43 -21.71
CA ASP A 10 -28.89 0.10 -20.48
C ASP A 10 -29.37 1.53 -20.67
N ASN A 11 -30.57 1.81 -20.22
CA ASN A 11 -31.31 3.07 -20.40
C ASN A 11 -30.59 4.31 -19.83
N MET A 12 -29.46 4.15 -19.13
CA MET A 12 -28.67 5.27 -18.60
C MET A 12 -27.17 4.94 -18.68
N THR A 13 -26.37 5.93 -19.01
CA THR A 13 -24.90 5.79 -19.14
C THR A 13 -24.20 6.78 -18.21
N ALA A 14 -23.32 6.27 -17.36
CA ALA A 14 -22.38 7.10 -16.61
C ALA A 14 -21.09 7.27 -17.43
N ILE A 15 -20.72 8.51 -17.68
CA ILE A 15 -19.55 8.89 -18.46
C ILE A 15 -18.68 9.77 -17.59
N TRP A 16 -17.39 9.57 -17.69
CA TRP A 16 -16.43 10.41 -17.00
C TRP A 16 -15.39 10.97 -17.96
N TYR A 17 -14.87 12.11 -17.61
CA TYR A 17 -13.76 12.72 -18.31
C TYR A 17 -12.46 12.14 -17.79
N HIS A 18 -11.71 11.42 -18.63
CA HIS A 18 -10.53 10.68 -18.19
C HIS A 18 -9.31 11.56 -17.89
N VAL A 19 -9.34 12.83 -18.32
CA VAL A 19 -8.33 13.83 -17.95
C VAL A 19 -8.74 14.46 -16.62
N PRO A 20 -7.85 14.54 -15.63
CA PRO A 20 -8.17 15.10 -14.33
C PRO A 20 -8.47 16.61 -14.44
N VAL A 21 -9.27 17.09 -13.51
CA VAL A 21 -9.66 18.49 -13.37
C VAL A 21 -8.93 19.08 -12.17
N CYS A 22 -8.20 20.18 -12.38
CA CYS A 22 -7.62 20.97 -11.31
C CYS A 22 -8.74 21.79 -10.63
N ILE A 23 -8.85 21.70 -9.31
CA ILE A 23 -9.79 22.48 -8.51
C ILE A 23 -9.00 23.42 -7.60
N ARG A 24 -9.39 24.69 -7.55
CA ARG A 24 -8.85 25.70 -6.64
C ARG A 24 -9.93 26.27 -5.74
N PHE A 25 -9.57 26.41 -4.47
CA PHE A 25 -10.34 27.09 -3.42
C PHE A 25 -9.55 28.29 -2.97
N ILE A 26 -10.07 29.48 -3.19
CA ILE A 26 -9.40 30.73 -2.86
C ILE A 26 -10.23 31.49 -1.82
N SER A 27 -9.64 31.76 -0.66
CA SER A 27 -10.17 32.67 0.35
C SER A 27 -9.10 33.70 0.74
N GLU A 28 -9.42 34.68 1.60
CA GLU A 28 -8.46 35.67 2.07
C GLU A 28 -7.23 34.99 2.71
N GLY A 29 -6.09 35.05 1.99
CA GLY A 29 -4.80 34.53 2.45
C GLY A 29 -4.59 33.02 2.33
N ASN A 30 -5.56 32.23 1.84
CA ASN A 30 -5.46 30.80 1.73
C ASN A 30 -5.82 30.31 0.32
N ILE A 31 -4.98 29.45 -0.23
CA ILE A 31 -5.24 28.73 -1.48
C ILE A 31 -5.13 27.24 -1.19
N HIS A 32 -6.19 26.50 -1.49
CA HIS A 32 -6.17 25.03 -1.49
C HIS A 32 -6.41 24.54 -2.90
N ALA A 33 -5.83 23.39 -3.24
CA ALA A 33 -6.07 22.75 -4.51
C ALA A 33 -6.35 21.27 -4.32
N LEU A 34 -7.16 20.70 -5.20
CA LEU A 34 -7.50 19.29 -5.28
C LEU A 34 -7.51 18.84 -6.73
N THR A 35 -7.48 17.55 -6.91
CA THR A 35 -7.81 16.92 -8.19
C THR A 35 -9.29 16.53 -8.19
N GLY A 36 -9.95 16.66 -9.32
CA GLY A 36 -11.31 16.19 -9.51
C GLY A 36 -11.47 15.42 -10.81
N VAL A 37 -12.62 14.78 -10.95
CA VAL A 37 -13.05 14.06 -12.14
C VAL A 37 -14.42 14.54 -12.56
N ASN A 38 -14.59 14.91 -13.82
CA ASN A 38 -15.90 15.30 -14.31
C ASN A 38 -16.75 14.06 -14.59
N LEU A 39 -17.87 13.94 -13.86
CA LEU A 39 -18.84 12.86 -13.97
C LEU A 39 -20.10 13.39 -14.67
N ILE A 40 -20.53 12.70 -15.73
CA ILE A 40 -21.73 13.02 -16.49
C ILE A 40 -22.63 11.80 -16.47
N LEU A 41 -23.91 12.00 -16.09
CA LEU A 41 -24.94 11.00 -16.17
C LEU A 41 -25.87 11.36 -17.33
N ARG A 42 -26.10 10.40 -18.25
CA ARG A 42 -26.97 10.58 -19.43
C ARG A 42 -28.06 9.51 -19.47
N ASN A 43 -29.21 9.88 -19.99
CA ASN A 43 -30.24 8.91 -20.33
C ASN A 43 -29.95 8.19 -21.67
N ALA A 44 -30.79 7.23 -22.06
CA ALA A 44 -30.69 6.48 -23.31
C ALA A 44 -30.73 7.38 -24.57
N ASP A 45 -31.39 8.53 -24.49
CA ASP A 45 -31.46 9.52 -25.57
C ASP A 45 -30.24 10.43 -25.66
N GLY A 46 -29.24 10.20 -24.79
CA GLY A 46 -27.99 10.99 -24.72
C GLY A 46 -28.13 12.35 -24.01
N GLN A 47 -29.29 12.62 -23.39
CA GLN A 47 -29.51 13.87 -22.65
C GLN A 47 -28.76 13.79 -21.31
N ILE A 48 -28.06 14.89 -20.97
CA ILE A 48 -27.37 15.02 -19.67
C ILE A 48 -28.43 15.18 -18.57
N LEU A 49 -28.48 14.25 -17.63
CA LEU A 49 -29.32 14.31 -16.45
C LEU A 49 -28.63 15.05 -15.30
N HIS A 50 -27.34 14.81 -15.14
CA HIS A 50 -26.52 15.43 -14.12
C HIS A 50 -25.07 15.53 -14.60
N GLU A 51 -24.40 16.62 -14.25
CA GLU A 51 -22.98 16.84 -14.52
C GLU A 51 -22.35 17.54 -13.33
N SER A 52 -21.28 16.96 -12.79
CA SER A 52 -20.50 17.54 -11.70
C SER A 52 -19.05 17.14 -11.80
N THR A 53 -18.15 18.02 -11.43
CA THR A 53 -16.78 17.65 -11.08
C THR A 53 -16.76 17.12 -9.66
N ILE A 54 -16.49 15.83 -9.48
CA ILE A 54 -16.40 15.20 -8.16
C ILE A 54 -14.96 15.12 -7.70
N SER A 55 -14.74 15.31 -6.39
CA SER A 55 -13.44 15.18 -5.73
C SER A 55 -13.62 14.62 -4.33
N LEU A 56 -12.52 14.15 -3.74
CA LEU A 56 -12.44 13.83 -2.31
C LEU A 56 -11.81 15.02 -1.59
N SER A 57 -12.55 15.66 -0.71
CA SER A 57 -12.17 16.90 -0.03
C SER A 57 -12.12 16.69 1.47
N HIS A 58 -11.23 17.42 2.13
CA HIS A 58 -11.13 17.56 3.58
C HIS A 58 -11.61 18.94 4.06
N ILE A 59 -12.09 19.79 3.15
CA ILE A 59 -12.62 21.09 3.49
C ILE A 59 -14.04 20.88 4.01
N PRO A 60 -14.34 21.30 5.26
CA PRO A 60 -15.69 21.15 5.81
C PRO A 60 -16.73 21.86 4.93
N PRO A 61 -17.89 21.23 4.66
CA PRO A 61 -18.93 21.80 3.80
C PRO A 61 -19.37 23.19 4.20
N HIS A 62 -19.47 23.47 5.51
CA HIS A 62 -19.88 24.78 6.02
C HIS A 62 -18.88 25.90 5.72
N SER A 63 -17.61 25.56 5.48
CA SER A 63 -16.55 26.52 5.14
C SER A 63 -16.48 26.82 3.64
N LEU A 64 -17.11 25.98 2.78
CA LEU A 64 -17.04 26.16 1.32
C LEU A 64 -17.59 27.50 0.83
N LYS A 65 -18.55 28.06 1.54
CA LYS A 65 -19.12 29.39 1.23
C LYS A 65 -18.12 30.54 1.37
N ASP A 66 -17.04 30.33 2.12
CA ASP A 66 -15.99 31.33 2.36
C ASP A 66 -14.92 31.31 1.26
N TYR A 67 -15.04 30.38 0.29
CA TYR A 67 -14.12 30.20 -0.82
C TYR A 67 -14.73 30.58 -2.17
N GLN A 68 -13.91 31.14 -3.02
CA GLN A 68 -14.15 31.21 -4.46
C GLN A 68 -13.61 29.93 -5.09
N LEU A 69 -14.44 29.24 -5.85
CA LEU A 69 -14.13 27.93 -6.42
C LEU A 69 -13.90 28.03 -7.93
N TYR A 70 -12.81 27.43 -8.38
CA TYR A 70 -12.41 27.44 -9.79
C TYR A 70 -11.99 26.06 -10.24
N VAL A 71 -12.24 25.75 -11.49
CA VAL A 71 -11.78 24.52 -12.14
C VAL A 71 -11.08 24.83 -13.47
N THR A 72 -10.09 24.01 -13.81
CA THR A 72 -9.44 23.97 -15.12
C THR A 72 -8.96 22.53 -15.42
N SER A 73 -8.55 22.28 -16.66
CA SER A 73 -7.91 21.01 -17.05
C SER A 73 -6.90 21.28 -18.17
N SER A 74 -6.07 20.29 -18.50
CA SER A 74 -5.08 20.44 -19.59
C SER A 74 -5.71 20.79 -20.92
N SER A 75 -6.93 20.32 -21.21
CA SER A 75 -7.65 20.63 -22.44
C SER A 75 -8.29 22.01 -22.47
N LEU A 76 -8.30 22.74 -21.35
CA LEU A 76 -8.79 24.10 -21.25
C LEU A 76 -7.65 25.14 -21.27
N CYS A 77 -6.38 24.67 -21.37
CA CYS A 77 -5.22 25.52 -21.49
C CYS A 77 -4.92 25.78 -22.97
N GLU A 78 -4.72 27.05 -23.34
CA GLU A 78 -4.35 27.46 -24.70
C GLU A 78 -2.98 28.12 -24.65
N GLY A 79 -1.96 27.45 -25.20
CA GLY A 79 -0.58 27.94 -25.13
C GLY A 79 -0.11 28.08 -23.67
N ASP A 80 0.30 29.28 -23.28
CA ASP A 80 0.74 29.58 -21.91
C ASP A 80 -0.40 30.04 -20.98
N ASP A 81 -1.62 30.16 -21.51
CA ASP A 81 -2.77 30.65 -20.76
C ASP A 81 -3.58 29.50 -20.14
N VAL A 82 -3.95 29.68 -18.86
CA VAL A 82 -4.80 28.77 -18.11
C VAL A 82 -6.19 29.37 -17.95
N ASN A 83 -7.17 28.75 -18.58
CA ASN A 83 -8.56 29.19 -18.51
C ASN A 83 -9.24 28.61 -17.25
N TRP A 84 -9.43 29.45 -16.23
CA TRP A 84 -10.13 29.09 -15.00
C TRP A 84 -11.62 29.42 -15.09
N HIS A 85 -12.45 28.42 -14.79
CA HIS A 85 -13.90 28.56 -14.79
C HIS A 85 -14.44 28.54 -13.37
N THR A 86 -15.27 29.54 -13.03
CA THR A 86 -15.91 29.63 -11.71
C THR A 86 -16.93 28.52 -11.52
N CYS A 87 -16.91 27.88 -10.37
CA CYS A 87 -17.88 26.85 -10.01
C CYS A 87 -18.53 27.11 -8.65
N ILE A 88 -19.58 26.34 -8.37
CA ILE A 88 -20.32 26.35 -7.11
C ILE A 88 -20.43 24.92 -6.57
N PRO A 89 -20.51 24.73 -5.25
CA PRO A 89 -20.85 23.43 -4.69
C PRO A 89 -22.25 22.98 -5.15
N SER A 90 -22.33 21.80 -5.69
CA SER A 90 -23.58 21.13 -6.10
C SER A 90 -24.08 20.20 -5.01
N PHE A 91 -23.17 19.44 -4.41
CA PHE A 91 -23.45 18.58 -3.26
C PHE A 91 -22.17 18.31 -2.48
N ASP A 92 -22.36 17.87 -1.24
CA ASP A 92 -21.34 17.27 -0.40
C ASP A 92 -21.90 16.03 0.29
N ILE A 93 -21.07 14.99 0.43
CA ILE A 93 -21.44 13.74 1.07
C ILE A 93 -20.34 13.37 2.06
N PRO A 94 -20.60 13.49 3.38
CA PRO A 94 -19.63 13.13 4.40
C PRO A 94 -19.28 11.64 4.33
N LEU A 95 -17.98 11.30 4.33
CA LEU A 95 -17.51 9.91 4.39
C LEU A 95 -17.65 9.31 5.79
N MET A 96 -17.58 10.16 6.81
CA MET A 96 -17.58 9.77 8.22
C MET A 96 -18.97 9.89 8.90
N GLU A 97 -20.06 9.90 8.10
CA GLU A 97 -21.38 9.73 8.69
C GLU A 97 -21.48 8.36 9.38
N ARG A 98 -21.92 8.34 10.65
CA ARG A 98 -22.03 7.14 11.54
C ARG A 98 -22.83 5.96 10.94
N ARG A 99 -23.36 6.09 9.73
CA ARG A 99 -24.18 5.11 9.03
C ARG A 99 -23.48 4.37 7.89
N VAL A 100 -22.24 4.72 7.53
CA VAL A 100 -21.41 3.92 6.61
C VAL A 100 -20.52 3.03 7.49
N ASP A 101 -21.15 2.01 8.08
CA ASP A 101 -20.60 1.28 9.21
C ASP A 101 -19.19 0.71 8.97
N ASN A 102 -18.93 0.11 7.82
CA ASN A 102 -17.65 -0.55 7.56
C ASN A 102 -16.52 0.45 7.27
N LEU A 103 -16.76 1.42 6.39
CA LEU A 103 -15.76 2.45 6.07
C LEU A 103 -15.41 3.28 7.31
N TYR A 104 -16.43 3.70 8.10
CA TYR A 104 -16.21 4.43 9.35
C TYR A 104 -15.33 3.64 10.32
N LYS A 105 -15.66 2.37 10.56
CA LYS A 105 -14.88 1.50 11.46
C LYS A 105 -13.44 1.35 10.99
N TYR A 106 -13.24 1.20 9.69
CA TYR A 106 -11.92 1.04 9.10
C TYR A 106 -11.08 2.32 9.20
N LEU A 107 -11.62 3.46 8.82
CA LEU A 107 -10.91 4.75 8.93
C LEU A 107 -10.64 5.13 10.39
N ASN A 108 -11.60 4.87 11.30
CA ASN A 108 -11.41 5.11 12.73
C ASN A 108 -10.33 4.21 13.31
N PHE A 109 -10.24 2.96 12.86
CA PHE A 109 -9.15 2.07 13.25
C PHE A 109 -7.77 2.65 12.89
N PHE A 110 -7.59 3.19 11.69
CA PHE A 110 -6.33 3.85 11.33
C PHE A 110 -6.02 5.03 12.25
N LYS A 111 -7.01 5.86 12.57
CA LYS A 111 -6.84 6.97 13.49
C LYS A 111 -6.40 6.50 14.90
N GLU A 112 -7.05 5.48 15.44
CA GLU A 112 -6.72 4.88 16.74
C GLU A 112 -5.35 4.22 16.74
N SER A 113 -4.91 3.68 15.59
CA SER A 113 -3.59 3.08 15.38
C SER A 113 -2.47 4.11 15.12
N GLY A 114 -2.76 5.40 15.28
CA GLY A 114 -1.77 6.48 15.14
C GLY A 114 -1.49 6.92 13.72
N PHE A 115 -2.41 6.65 12.78
CA PHE A 115 -2.31 7.14 11.41
C PHE A 115 -3.02 8.47 11.22
N LYS A 116 -2.48 9.23 10.27
CA LYS A 116 -3.13 10.37 9.64
C LYS A 116 -3.45 10.02 8.20
N ILE A 117 -4.60 10.43 7.71
CA ILE A 117 -4.86 10.53 6.28
C ILE A 117 -4.69 12.01 5.93
N ILE A 118 -3.63 12.33 5.22
CA ILE A 118 -3.23 13.70 4.95
C ILE A 118 -3.48 13.99 3.48
N PRO A 119 -4.43 14.85 3.14
CA PRO A 119 -4.53 15.39 1.79
C PRO A 119 -3.46 16.45 1.52
N ASN A 120 -2.96 17.13 2.59
CA ASN A 120 -1.90 18.15 2.57
C ASN A 120 -1.18 18.19 3.91
N ASP A 121 0.15 18.39 3.90
CA ASP A 121 0.96 18.49 5.12
C ASP A 121 0.61 19.70 6.01
N THR A 122 -0.12 20.68 5.47
CA THR A 122 -0.49 21.93 6.15
C THR A 122 -1.79 21.88 6.96
N VAL A 123 -2.53 20.76 6.93
CA VAL A 123 -3.88 20.68 7.52
C VAL A 123 -3.86 20.22 8.98
N PRO A 124 -4.64 20.86 9.89
CA PRO A 124 -4.66 20.53 11.33
C PRO A 124 -5.20 19.14 11.66
N ARG A 125 -4.85 18.64 12.85
CA ARG A 125 -4.94 17.26 13.37
C ARG A 125 -6.32 16.55 13.37
N ASN A 126 -7.42 17.14 12.90
CA ASN A 126 -8.78 16.57 13.00
C ASN A 126 -9.42 16.17 11.66
N THR A 127 -8.65 16.03 10.61
CA THR A 127 -9.09 15.95 9.20
C THR A 127 -9.91 14.75 8.78
N LEU A 128 -9.87 13.62 9.51
CA LEU A 128 -10.67 12.43 9.15
C LEU A 128 -12.18 12.69 9.24
N MET A 129 -12.62 13.55 10.16
CA MET A 129 -14.03 13.87 10.36
C MET A 129 -14.60 14.78 9.28
N ASP A 130 -13.73 15.47 8.54
CA ASP A 130 -14.10 16.45 7.52
C ASP A 130 -14.02 15.88 6.10
N LEU A 131 -13.67 14.59 5.95
CA LEU A 131 -13.60 13.93 4.65
C LEU A 131 -14.99 13.82 4.02
N ASN A 132 -15.12 14.31 2.79
CA ASN A 132 -16.37 14.26 2.04
C ASN A 132 -16.14 14.06 0.54
N ILE A 133 -17.18 13.58 -0.16
CA ILE A 133 -17.25 13.62 -1.62
C ILE A 133 -17.89 14.96 -1.96
N LEU A 134 -17.12 15.82 -2.64
CA LEU A 134 -17.56 17.12 -3.08
C LEU A 134 -17.93 17.08 -4.56
N GLY A 135 -19.13 17.55 -4.90
CA GLY A 135 -19.55 17.78 -6.28
C GLY A 135 -19.59 19.28 -6.58
N LEU A 136 -18.99 19.67 -7.69
CA LEU A 136 -18.95 21.06 -8.17
C LEU A 136 -19.60 21.16 -9.55
N GLU A 137 -20.39 22.22 -9.74
CA GLU A 137 -20.98 22.58 -11.03
C GLU A 137 -20.41 23.91 -11.51
N LEU A 138 -20.27 24.08 -12.84
CA LEU A 138 -19.90 25.37 -13.38
C LEU A 138 -21.01 26.40 -13.13
N LYS A 139 -20.64 27.58 -12.71
CA LYS A 139 -21.56 28.70 -12.51
C LYS A 139 -22.21 29.16 -13.81
N THR A 140 -21.50 29.03 -14.92
CA THR A 140 -21.98 29.40 -16.25
C THR A 140 -21.70 28.27 -17.24
N GLY A 141 -22.76 27.57 -17.66
CA GLY A 141 -22.65 26.52 -18.66
C GLY A 141 -22.31 25.15 -18.09
N SER A 142 -21.76 24.28 -18.92
CA SER A 142 -21.45 22.88 -18.62
C SER A 142 -20.01 22.60 -19.01
N LEU A 143 -19.24 21.91 -18.18
CA LEU A 143 -17.85 21.57 -18.48
C LEU A 143 -17.76 20.67 -19.72
N SER A 144 -18.74 19.80 -19.94
CA SER A 144 -18.83 18.93 -21.12
C SER A 144 -18.94 19.67 -22.46
N LYS A 145 -19.31 20.94 -22.43
CA LYS A 145 -19.36 21.80 -23.63
C LYS A 145 -18.01 22.45 -23.93
N LEU A 146 -17.14 22.52 -22.94
CA LEU A 146 -15.83 23.17 -23.04
C LEU A 146 -14.72 22.17 -23.36
N ILE A 147 -14.96 20.88 -23.14
CA ILE A 147 -13.97 19.81 -23.25
C ILE A 147 -14.20 19.03 -24.54
N ASP A 148 -13.12 18.54 -25.16
CA ASP A 148 -13.18 17.66 -26.32
C ASP A 148 -14.05 16.43 -26.04
N PRO A 149 -15.13 16.18 -26.82
CA PRO A 149 -15.97 15.01 -26.69
C PRO A 149 -15.21 13.67 -26.78
N GLU A 150 -14.08 13.61 -27.49
CA GLU A 150 -13.27 12.40 -27.60
C GLU A 150 -12.55 12.03 -26.28
N ALA A 151 -12.46 12.96 -25.36
CA ALA A 151 -11.86 12.76 -24.05
C ALA A 151 -12.79 12.05 -23.05
N TYR A 152 -14.07 11.88 -23.37
CA TYR A 152 -15.01 11.16 -22.49
C TYR A 152 -14.93 9.64 -22.68
N ARG A 153 -15.07 8.92 -21.58
CA ARG A 153 -15.12 7.45 -21.54
C ARG A 153 -16.34 7.01 -20.72
N VAL A 154 -16.88 5.86 -21.08
CA VAL A 154 -17.87 5.18 -20.21
C VAL A 154 -17.14 4.72 -18.96
N ILE A 155 -17.74 4.93 -17.79
CA ILE A 155 -17.19 4.41 -16.54
C ILE A 155 -17.35 2.89 -16.55
N GLU A 156 -16.23 2.22 -16.58
CA GLU A 156 -16.14 0.80 -16.25
C GLU A 156 -15.52 0.71 -14.86
N PHE A 157 -16.25 0.15 -13.91
CA PHE A 157 -15.68 -0.13 -12.60
C PHE A 157 -14.94 -1.46 -12.64
N ALA A 158 -13.76 -1.47 -12.06
CA ALA A 158 -12.95 -2.67 -11.92
C ALA A 158 -12.59 -2.89 -10.45
N ASN A 159 -12.38 -4.13 -10.09
CA ASN A 159 -11.70 -4.49 -8.86
C ASN A 159 -10.23 -4.78 -9.16
N ALA A 160 -9.36 -4.41 -8.24
CA ALA A 160 -7.95 -4.76 -8.28
C ALA A 160 -7.63 -5.70 -7.12
N GLU A 161 -6.63 -6.55 -7.32
CA GLU A 161 -6.06 -7.40 -6.28
C GLU A 161 -4.66 -6.90 -5.91
N ALA A 162 -4.10 -7.39 -4.80
CA ALA A 162 -2.72 -7.10 -4.45
C ALA A 162 -1.79 -7.49 -5.60
N SER A 163 -0.76 -6.71 -5.87
CA SER A 163 0.17 -6.78 -7.02
C SER A 163 -0.40 -6.32 -8.36
N ASP A 164 -1.67 -6.03 -8.50
CA ASP A 164 -2.17 -5.45 -9.75
C ASP A 164 -1.49 -4.09 -10.02
N SER A 165 -1.04 -3.89 -11.25
CA SER A 165 -0.49 -2.62 -11.69
C SER A 165 -1.60 -1.59 -11.87
N ILE A 166 -1.39 -0.40 -11.32
CA ILE A 166 -2.34 0.71 -11.38
C ILE A 166 -1.68 1.99 -11.86
N THR A 167 -2.51 2.86 -12.42
CA THR A 167 -2.13 4.22 -12.78
C THR A 167 -3.02 5.21 -12.06
N ILE A 168 -2.43 6.32 -11.59
CA ILE A 168 -3.14 7.44 -10.99
C ILE A 168 -2.97 8.64 -11.91
N ARG A 169 -4.08 9.22 -12.36
CA ARG A 169 -4.09 10.52 -13.04
C ARG A 169 -4.58 11.59 -12.08
N SER A 170 -3.81 12.65 -11.92
CA SER A 170 -4.06 13.69 -10.93
C SER A 170 -3.46 15.03 -11.33
N CYS A 171 -3.73 16.05 -10.53
CA CYS A 171 -3.19 17.40 -10.70
C CYS A 171 -2.32 17.80 -9.48
N PRO A 172 -1.19 17.10 -9.22
CA PRO A 172 -0.33 17.47 -8.09
C PRO A 172 0.24 18.87 -8.33
N PHE A 173 0.50 19.60 -7.24
CA PHE A 173 1.09 20.96 -7.30
C PHE A 173 0.38 21.92 -8.25
N SER A 174 -0.90 21.69 -8.55
CA SER A 174 -1.67 22.51 -9.52
C SER A 174 -1.83 23.96 -9.09
N PHE A 175 -1.67 24.26 -7.79
CA PHE A 175 -1.62 25.65 -7.31
C PHE A 175 -0.36 26.39 -7.79
N THR A 176 0.74 25.68 -8.04
CA THR A 176 2.02 26.25 -8.49
C THR A 176 2.04 26.42 -10.01
N ASN A 177 1.81 25.33 -10.75
CA ASN A 177 1.82 25.34 -12.21
C ASN A 177 0.83 24.32 -12.79
N PRO A 178 -0.42 24.73 -13.10
CA PRO A 178 -1.41 23.83 -13.67
C PRO A 178 -1.08 23.38 -15.09
N LEU A 179 -0.33 24.15 -15.89
CA LEU A 179 0.08 23.74 -17.24
C LEU A 179 0.94 22.48 -17.22
N LEU A 180 1.85 22.39 -16.23
CA LEU A 180 2.74 21.25 -16.10
C LEU A 180 2.05 20.06 -15.42
N PHE A 181 1.17 20.32 -14.44
CA PHE A 181 0.67 19.30 -13.53
C PHE A 181 -0.82 18.96 -13.70
N SER A 182 -1.50 19.46 -14.74
CA SER A 182 -2.94 19.25 -14.92
C SER A 182 -3.33 17.84 -15.40
N ASP A 183 -2.38 17.03 -15.84
CA ASP A 183 -2.61 15.61 -16.20
C ASP A 183 -1.37 14.77 -15.86
N PHE A 184 -1.04 14.71 -14.59
CA PHE A 184 0.13 14.00 -14.11
C PHE A 184 -0.17 12.52 -13.92
N LEU A 185 0.68 11.67 -14.48
CA LEU A 185 0.55 10.21 -14.41
C LEU A 185 1.55 9.62 -13.42
N SER A 186 1.05 8.90 -12.43
CA SER A 186 1.85 8.05 -11.53
C SER A 186 1.53 6.59 -11.78
N VAL A 187 2.54 5.72 -11.73
CA VAL A 187 2.40 4.29 -11.97
C VAL A 187 2.96 3.51 -10.78
N GLY A 188 2.30 2.44 -10.38
CA GLY A 188 2.75 1.52 -9.33
C GLY A 188 1.80 0.35 -9.14
N GLY A 189 1.76 -0.22 -7.94
CA GLY A 189 0.96 -1.40 -7.63
C GLY A 189 -0.03 -1.21 -6.50
N VAL A 190 -1.00 -2.10 -6.42
CA VAL A 190 -1.85 -2.26 -5.24
C VAL A 190 -1.09 -3.11 -4.22
N ASN A 191 -0.88 -2.57 -3.03
CA ASN A 191 -0.22 -3.29 -1.92
C ASN A 191 -1.20 -4.06 -1.04
N LEU A 192 -2.43 -3.53 -0.92
CA LEU A 192 -3.49 -4.15 -0.13
C LEU A 192 -4.85 -3.77 -0.72
N LYS A 193 -5.74 -4.76 -0.86
CA LYS A 193 -7.17 -4.56 -1.06
C LYS A 193 -7.88 -4.75 0.26
N THR A 194 -8.66 -3.79 0.69
CA THR A 194 -9.43 -3.89 1.93
C THR A 194 -10.87 -4.22 1.64
N THR A 195 -11.32 -5.36 2.14
CA THR A 195 -12.71 -5.83 2.00
C THR A 195 -13.36 -6.04 3.37
N LYS A 196 -14.65 -5.80 3.47
CA LYS A 196 -15.46 -6.14 4.64
C LYS A 196 -16.86 -6.52 4.22
N ASP A 197 -17.34 -7.68 4.68
CA ASP A 197 -18.68 -8.20 4.35
C ASP A 197 -18.94 -8.25 2.83
N ASN A 198 -17.96 -8.69 2.05
CA ASN A 198 -17.93 -8.71 0.58
C ASN A 198 -17.99 -7.32 -0.10
N GLU A 199 -17.80 -6.24 0.64
CA GLU A 199 -17.72 -4.88 0.13
C GLU A 199 -16.26 -4.44 0.05
N THR A 200 -15.79 -3.94 -1.10
CA THR A 200 -14.46 -3.37 -1.24
C THR A 200 -14.45 -1.94 -0.71
N LEU A 201 -13.78 -1.71 0.42
CA LEU A 201 -13.70 -0.39 1.04
C LEU A 201 -12.70 0.50 0.29
N GLY A 202 -11.55 -0.06 -0.08
CA GLY A 202 -10.50 0.68 -0.75
C GLY A 202 -9.24 -0.13 -0.95
N TYR A 203 -8.18 0.58 -1.35
CA TYR A 203 -6.88 -0.01 -1.66
C TYR A 203 -5.76 0.84 -1.06
N LEU A 204 -4.65 0.19 -0.71
CA LEU A 204 -3.40 0.87 -0.36
C LEU A 204 -2.40 0.70 -1.51
N SER A 205 -1.62 1.75 -1.77
CA SER A 205 -0.58 1.73 -2.79
C SER A 205 0.67 2.49 -2.31
N ASP A 206 1.86 1.96 -2.61
CA ASP A 206 3.15 2.59 -2.33
C ASP A 206 3.61 3.58 -3.42
N ILE A 207 2.70 3.97 -4.30
CA ILE A 207 2.91 5.12 -5.18
C ILE A 207 3.15 6.35 -4.30
N LYS A 208 4.16 7.15 -4.63
CA LYS A 208 4.45 8.38 -3.89
C LYS A 208 3.29 9.35 -3.98
N TYR A 209 2.73 9.72 -2.83
CA TYR A 209 1.74 10.78 -2.74
C TYR A 209 2.41 12.14 -2.99
N LEU A 210 1.84 12.91 -3.88
CA LEU A 210 2.22 14.30 -4.14
C LEU A 210 1.07 15.21 -3.69
N GLU A 211 1.41 16.41 -3.27
CA GLU A 211 0.44 17.39 -2.80
C GLU A 211 -0.65 17.66 -3.85
N ASN A 212 -1.92 17.71 -3.45
CA ASN A 212 -3.12 17.89 -4.28
C ASN A 212 -3.54 16.69 -5.16
N MET A 213 -2.98 15.50 -4.95
CA MET A 213 -3.42 14.29 -5.65
C MET A 213 -4.80 13.78 -5.20
N ALA A 214 -5.31 14.23 -4.03
CA ALA A 214 -6.62 13.79 -3.53
C ALA A 214 -7.73 14.09 -4.56
N GLY A 215 -8.60 13.11 -4.81
CA GLY A 215 -9.59 13.12 -5.89
C GLY A 215 -9.07 12.65 -7.25
N GLY A 216 -7.76 12.34 -7.38
CA GLY A 216 -7.18 11.76 -8.60
C GLY A 216 -7.80 10.40 -8.91
N ILE A 217 -7.97 10.10 -10.20
CA ILE A 217 -8.57 8.83 -10.64
C ILE A 217 -7.55 7.72 -10.72
N VAL A 218 -7.95 6.54 -10.27
CA VAL A 218 -7.11 5.34 -10.26
C VAL A 218 -7.70 4.29 -11.19
N THR A 219 -6.89 3.81 -12.13
CA THR A 219 -7.27 2.77 -13.10
C THR A 219 -6.30 1.60 -13.06
N LYS A 220 -6.77 0.40 -13.42
CA LYS A 220 -5.87 -0.74 -13.69
C LYS A 220 -5.07 -0.45 -14.96
N SER A 221 -3.77 -0.78 -14.95
CA SER A 221 -2.90 -0.51 -16.09
C SER A 221 -3.20 -1.38 -17.32
N ASP A 222 -3.75 -2.57 -17.12
CA ASP A 222 -4.09 -3.54 -18.15
C ASP A 222 -5.49 -3.36 -18.76
N THR A 223 -6.31 -2.49 -18.16
CA THR A 223 -7.68 -2.25 -18.57
C THR A 223 -8.01 -0.75 -18.51
N THR A 224 -9.16 -0.37 -19.05
CA THR A 224 -9.70 0.99 -18.89
C THR A 224 -10.54 1.16 -17.63
N GLY A 225 -10.63 0.10 -16.81
CA GLY A 225 -11.46 0.06 -15.63
C GLY A 225 -10.91 0.89 -14.48
N SER A 226 -11.72 1.78 -13.93
CA SER A 226 -11.37 2.55 -12.75
C SER A 226 -11.68 1.79 -11.47
N ILE A 227 -10.74 1.80 -10.51
CA ILE A 227 -10.89 1.13 -9.22
C ILE A 227 -11.32 2.09 -8.10
N GLY A 228 -11.07 3.39 -8.24
CA GLY A 228 -11.42 4.37 -7.20
C GLY A 228 -10.80 5.74 -7.41
N LEU A 229 -10.88 6.56 -6.36
CA LEU A 229 -10.28 7.88 -6.27
C LEU A 229 -9.27 7.93 -5.12
N VAL A 230 -8.19 8.68 -5.30
CA VAL A 230 -7.20 8.95 -4.25
C VAL A 230 -7.86 9.71 -3.11
N LEU A 231 -7.86 9.16 -1.91
CA LEU A 231 -8.35 9.82 -0.70
C LEU A 231 -7.26 10.69 -0.06
N GLY A 232 -6.06 10.20 0.02
CA GLY A 232 -4.94 10.92 0.62
C GLY A 232 -3.78 9.99 0.96
N ASN A 233 -2.80 10.53 1.67
CA ASN A 233 -1.63 9.82 2.15
C ASN A 233 -1.86 9.26 3.55
N LEU A 234 -1.70 7.96 3.73
CA LEU A 234 -1.78 7.26 5.01
C LEU A 234 -0.39 7.18 5.63
N ARG A 235 -0.15 7.96 6.69
CA ARG A 235 1.15 8.04 7.35
C ARG A 235 1.00 8.03 8.87
N LYS A 236 1.88 7.31 9.57
CA LYS A 236 1.94 7.35 11.03
C LYS A 236 2.59 8.64 11.53
N TYR A 237 2.29 8.99 12.79
CA TYR A 237 2.91 10.14 13.47
C TYR A 237 4.44 10.03 13.57
N ASN A 238 4.98 8.81 13.62
CA ASN A 238 6.42 8.54 13.64
C ASN A 238 7.06 8.51 12.23
N GLY A 239 6.32 8.86 11.17
CA GLY A 239 6.79 8.88 9.80
C GLY A 239 6.71 7.55 9.05
N ASP A 240 6.33 6.46 9.71
CA ASP A 240 6.14 5.15 9.07
C ASP A 240 4.86 5.13 8.22
N GLY A 241 4.83 4.33 7.15
CA GLY A 241 3.71 4.22 6.23
C GLY A 241 4.01 4.87 4.89
N ASP A 242 3.46 6.04 4.62
CA ASP A 242 3.57 6.76 3.34
C ASP A 242 2.92 5.97 2.19
N LEU A 243 1.68 5.51 2.42
CA LEU A 243 0.86 4.81 1.45
C LEU A 243 -0.28 5.69 0.97
N ILE A 244 -0.58 5.65 -0.32
CA ILE A 244 -1.81 6.24 -0.85
C ILE A 244 -2.99 5.37 -0.44
N PHE A 245 -4.00 5.98 0.19
CA PHE A 245 -5.31 5.35 0.36
C PHE A 245 -6.22 5.73 -0.80
N ILE A 246 -6.74 4.72 -1.48
CA ILE A 246 -7.64 4.83 -2.62
C ILE A 246 -9.02 4.38 -2.14
N LEU A 247 -10.01 5.29 -2.17
CA LEU A 247 -11.39 4.96 -1.87
C LEU A 247 -12.02 4.25 -3.07
N SER A 248 -12.64 3.09 -2.87
CA SER A 248 -13.19 2.30 -3.97
C SER A 248 -14.40 2.98 -4.63
N TRP A 249 -14.60 2.73 -5.92
CA TRP A 249 -15.81 3.17 -6.61
C TRP A 249 -17.07 2.52 -6.04
N GLU A 250 -16.98 1.32 -5.48
CA GLU A 250 -18.11 0.65 -4.83
C GLU A 250 -18.67 1.50 -3.70
N ILE A 251 -17.81 2.04 -2.86
CA ILE A 251 -18.20 2.95 -1.76
C ILE A 251 -18.66 4.31 -2.29
N ILE A 252 -17.88 4.92 -3.20
CA ILE A 252 -18.20 6.24 -3.77
C ILE A 252 -19.58 6.19 -4.42
N TRP A 253 -19.84 5.18 -5.25
CA TRP A 253 -21.09 5.04 -5.95
C TRP A 253 -22.28 4.78 -5.03
N LYS A 254 -22.11 3.93 -4.04
CA LYS A 254 -23.12 3.68 -2.99
C LYS A 254 -23.54 4.96 -2.28
N LEU A 255 -22.59 5.84 -1.98
CA LEU A 255 -22.85 7.13 -1.34
C LEU A 255 -23.55 8.11 -2.28
N ILE A 256 -23.13 8.18 -3.56
CA ILE A 256 -23.78 8.98 -4.59
C ILE A 256 -25.23 8.53 -4.80
N MET A 257 -25.48 7.23 -4.95
CA MET A 257 -26.82 6.67 -5.13
C MET A 257 -27.74 6.93 -3.94
N LYS A 258 -27.19 6.90 -2.72
CA LYS A 258 -27.96 7.25 -1.51
C LYS A 258 -28.36 8.73 -1.52
N ARG A 259 -27.52 9.61 -2.05
CA ARG A 259 -27.80 11.05 -2.17
C ARG A 259 -28.79 11.35 -3.28
N PHE A 260 -28.75 10.58 -4.37
CA PHE A 260 -29.57 10.74 -5.55
C PHE A 260 -30.35 9.44 -5.84
N PRO A 261 -31.41 9.12 -5.08
CA PRO A 261 -32.12 7.85 -5.18
C PRO A 261 -32.84 7.62 -6.53
N ASP A 262 -33.10 8.69 -7.27
CA ASP A 262 -33.70 8.64 -8.59
C ASP A 262 -32.74 8.15 -9.69
N LEU A 263 -31.43 8.07 -9.38
CA LEU A 263 -30.43 7.52 -10.27
C LEU A 263 -30.42 5.98 -10.13
N SER A 264 -31.14 5.28 -11.01
CA SER A 264 -31.22 3.81 -11.01
C SER A 264 -30.04 3.12 -11.72
N ILE A 265 -28.94 3.82 -11.93
CA ILE A 265 -27.77 3.32 -12.66
C ILE A 265 -26.99 2.35 -11.79
N ARG A 266 -26.83 1.11 -12.24
CA ARG A 266 -25.87 0.17 -11.69
C ARG A 266 -24.69 0.07 -12.67
N PRO A 267 -23.53 0.63 -12.33
CA PRO A 267 -22.34 0.44 -13.16
C PRO A 267 -22.01 -1.04 -13.27
N SER A 268 -21.58 -1.45 -14.46
CA SER A 268 -21.07 -2.81 -14.67
C SER A 268 -19.84 -3.00 -13.82
N MET A 269 -19.93 -3.90 -12.83
CA MET A 269 -18.76 -4.34 -12.05
C MET A 269 -18.16 -5.55 -12.75
N LYS A 270 -16.99 -5.42 -13.33
CA LYS A 270 -16.21 -6.58 -13.76
C LYS A 270 -15.68 -7.27 -12.52
N SER A 271 -16.28 -8.42 -12.15
CA SER A 271 -15.72 -9.27 -11.10
C SER A 271 -14.35 -9.79 -11.58
N SER A 272 -13.30 -9.45 -10.87
CA SER A 272 -12.09 -10.26 -10.94
C SER A 272 -12.45 -11.62 -10.34
N SER A 273 -12.24 -12.70 -11.08
CA SER A 273 -12.23 -14.04 -10.49
C SER A 273 -11.01 -14.07 -9.57
N GLY A 274 -11.20 -13.73 -8.29
CA GLY A 274 -10.18 -13.89 -7.27
C GLY A 274 -9.81 -15.38 -7.27
N VAL A 275 -8.63 -15.69 -7.75
CA VAL A 275 -8.03 -17.00 -7.50
C VAL A 275 -7.75 -17.03 -6.01
N ASP A 276 -8.33 -17.98 -5.28
CA ASP A 276 -8.01 -18.21 -3.87
C ASP A 276 -6.49 -18.40 -3.76
N ARG A 277 -5.82 -17.37 -3.27
CA ARG A 277 -4.35 -17.34 -3.21
C ARG A 277 -3.93 -18.17 -2.02
N ILE A 278 -3.12 -19.21 -2.27
CA ILE A 278 -2.49 -19.98 -1.21
C ILE A 278 -1.59 -19.03 -0.40
N CYS A 279 -1.85 -18.92 0.88
CA CYS A 279 -1.10 -18.09 1.80
C CYS A 279 -0.01 -18.91 2.48
N SER A 280 1.25 -18.55 2.27
CA SER A 280 2.40 -19.15 2.97
C SER A 280 3.03 -18.20 4.00
N VAL A 281 2.58 -16.93 4.05
CA VAL A 281 3.05 -15.92 4.98
C VAL A 281 1.95 -15.63 5.98
N LEU A 282 2.29 -15.65 7.28
CA LEU A 282 1.35 -15.54 8.39
C LEU A 282 1.82 -14.50 9.39
N PRO A 283 0.92 -13.79 10.10
CA PRO A 283 1.30 -12.87 11.16
C PRO A 283 1.65 -13.63 12.44
N VAL A 284 2.74 -13.20 13.05
CA VAL A 284 3.17 -13.62 14.40
C VAL A 284 2.94 -12.46 15.35
N VAL A 285 2.23 -12.73 16.44
CA VAL A 285 1.90 -11.74 17.46
C VAL A 285 2.46 -12.19 18.80
N VAL A 286 3.27 -11.34 19.40
CA VAL A 286 3.88 -11.54 20.71
C VAL A 286 3.24 -10.55 21.68
N SER A 287 2.69 -11.03 22.77
CA SER A 287 2.00 -10.19 23.76
C SER A 287 2.52 -10.38 25.17
N GLU A 288 2.80 -9.26 25.84
CA GLU A 288 3.23 -9.18 27.23
C GLU A 288 2.54 -8.01 27.94
N ASN A 289 1.87 -8.26 29.06
CA ASN A 289 1.29 -7.21 29.94
C ASN A 289 0.52 -6.10 29.19
N ASN A 290 -0.35 -6.44 28.25
CA ASN A 290 -1.10 -5.53 27.36
C ASN A 290 -0.26 -4.81 26.27
N SER A 291 1.04 -5.04 26.20
CA SER A 291 1.86 -4.64 25.06
C SER A 291 1.76 -5.70 23.97
N LEU A 292 1.58 -5.26 22.73
CA LEU A 292 1.43 -6.13 21.58
C LEU A 292 2.50 -5.77 20.56
N PHE A 293 3.31 -6.77 20.21
CA PHE A 293 4.32 -6.70 19.16
C PHE A 293 3.93 -7.70 18.08
N TRP A 294 4.19 -7.38 16.83
CA TRP A 294 3.91 -8.28 15.73
C TRP A 294 4.98 -8.26 14.66
N GLY A 295 5.02 -9.32 13.91
CA GLY A 295 5.83 -9.50 12.72
C GLY A 295 5.19 -10.52 11.80
N SER A 296 5.96 -11.08 10.92
CA SER A 296 5.54 -12.09 9.96
C SER A 296 6.33 -13.38 10.14
N CYS A 297 5.80 -14.50 9.66
CA CYS A 297 6.54 -15.73 9.47
C CYS A 297 6.14 -16.37 8.14
N VAL A 298 7.03 -17.20 7.60
CA VAL A 298 6.77 -18.01 6.42
C VAL A 298 6.54 -19.45 6.83
N TYR A 299 5.49 -20.10 6.33
CA TYR A 299 5.25 -21.54 6.49
C TYR A 299 6.21 -22.28 5.56
N TYR A 300 7.41 -22.57 6.12
CA TYR A 300 8.57 -23.06 5.37
C TYR A 300 8.38 -24.50 4.88
N ASN A 301 7.92 -25.39 5.78
CA ASN A 301 7.54 -26.75 5.45
C ASN A 301 6.45 -27.26 6.41
N GLN A 302 5.94 -28.46 6.20
CA GLN A 302 4.80 -29.02 6.95
C GLN A 302 4.96 -29.04 8.49
N THR A 303 6.17 -28.85 8.99
CA THR A 303 6.47 -28.94 10.44
C THR A 303 7.08 -27.65 10.98
N THR A 304 7.45 -26.69 10.13
CA THR A 304 8.33 -25.59 10.54
C THR A 304 7.89 -24.26 9.91
N LEU A 305 7.87 -23.23 10.75
CA LEU A 305 7.79 -21.85 10.32
C LEU A 305 9.16 -21.20 10.42
N VAL A 306 9.43 -20.19 9.59
CA VAL A 306 10.64 -19.39 9.66
C VAL A 306 10.28 -17.91 9.86
N THR A 307 11.01 -17.22 10.72
CA THR A 307 10.82 -15.80 11.03
C THR A 307 12.16 -15.16 11.44
N ASN A 308 12.17 -13.85 11.69
CA ASN A 308 13.33 -13.20 12.27
C ASN A 308 13.40 -13.42 13.79
N ASN A 309 14.61 -13.46 14.32
CA ASN A 309 14.84 -13.63 15.75
C ASN A 309 14.25 -12.47 16.56
N HIS A 310 14.46 -11.22 16.11
CA HIS A 310 13.94 -10.05 16.82
C HIS A 310 12.41 -10.03 16.94
N VAL A 311 11.66 -10.68 16.02
CA VAL A 311 10.19 -10.76 16.06
C VAL A 311 9.71 -11.57 17.25
N ILE A 312 10.40 -12.67 17.59
CA ILE A 312 9.99 -13.62 18.63
C ILE A 312 10.92 -13.65 19.85
N LYS A 313 11.92 -12.77 19.89
CA LYS A 313 12.94 -12.75 20.95
C LYS A 313 12.34 -12.66 22.35
N GLN A 314 11.34 -11.82 22.56
CA GLN A 314 10.69 -11.68 23.88
C GLN A 314 10.05 -12.98 24.35
N TYR A 315 9.48 -13.76 23.43
CA TYR A 315 8.93 -15.08 23.74
C TYR A 315 10.04 -16.09 24.04
N ILE A 316 11.16 -16.07 23.29
CA ILE A 316 12.32 -16.94 23.55
C ILE A 316 12.90 -16.67 24.94
N ASP A 317 13.08 -15.40 25.28
CA ASP A 317 13.70 -14.99 26.54
C ASP A 317 12.81 -15.26 27.77
N ARG A 318 11.48 -15.19 27.60
CA ARG A 318 10.50 -15.29 28.71
C ARG A 318 9.23 -16.07 28.32
N PRO A 319 9.32 -17.36 27.96
CA PRO A 319 8.22 -18.13 27.40
C PRO A 319 7.05 -18.37 28.36
N VAL A 320 7.25 -18.18 29.67
CA VAL A 320 6.18 -18.33 30.71
C VAL A 320 5.35 -17.06 30.84
N LEU A 321 5.92 -15.89 30.58
CA LEU A 321 5.31 -14.57 30.78
C LEU A 321 4.76 -13.96 29.49
N VAL A 322 5.26 -14.43 28.35
CA VAL A 322 4.98 -13.87 27.03
C VAL A 322 4.20 -14.87 26.19
N ASP A 323 3.08 -14.46 25.65
CA ASP A 323 2.31 -15.26 24.70
C ASP A 323 2.78 -15.00 23.28
N CYS A 324 2.99 -16.06 22.50
CA CYS A 324 3.24 -15.99 21.08
C CYS A 324 2.12 -16.71 20.32
N LYS A 325 1.47 -15.99 19.41
CA LYS A 325 0.35 -16.48 18.59
C LYS A 325 0.62 -16.30 17.11
N ILE A 326 0.20 -17.28 16.33
CA ILE A 326 0.22 -17.23 14.87
C ILE A 326 -1.23 -17.21 14.40
N PHE A 327 -1.60 -16.22 13.60
CA PHE A 327 -2.95 -16.12 13.05
C PHE A 327 -3.01 -16.85 11.72
N LEU A 328 -3.90 -17.83 11.65
CA LEU A 328 -4.16 -18.57 10.42
C LEU A 328 -5.24 -17.87 9.59
N THR A 329 -6.25 -17.37 10.27
CA THR A 329 -7.32 -16.52 9.74
C THR A 329 -7.68 -15.44 10.77
N SER A 330 -8.64 -14.57 10.47
CA SER A 330 -9.19 -13.63 11.46
C SER A 330 -9.74 -14.31 12.73
N ASP A 331 -10.26 -15.52 12.59
CA ASP A 331 -10.96 -16.24 13.67
C ASP A 331 -10.15 -17.41 14.25
N GLN A 332 -9.08 -17.83 13.56
CA GLN A 332 -8.30 -19.00 13.96
C GLN A 332 -6.85 -18.63 14.25
N THR A 333 -6.42 -18.97 15.45
CA THR A 333 -5.05 -18.73 15.92
C THR A 333 -4.44 -19.97 16.53
N ILE A 334 -3.14 -20.10 16.39
CA ILE A 334 -2.31 -21.07 17.11
C ILE A 334 -1.51 -20.32 18.17
N LYS A 335 -1.63 -20.75 19.42
CA LYS A 335 -0.74 -20.32 20.50
C LYS A 335 0.42 -21.30 20.59
N LEU A 336 1.66 -20.79 20.59
CA LEU A 336 2.83 -21.62 20.84
C LEU A 336 2.82 -22.11 22.29
N THR A 337 3.23 -23.35 22.46
CA THR A 337 3.28 -24.06 23.73
C THR A 337 4.70 -24.60 23.98
N ASN A 338 4.95 -25.20 25.13
CA ASN A 338 6.22 -25.84 25.44
C ASN A 338 6.54 -27.08 24.56
N GLU A 339 5.56 -27.58 23.80
CA GLU A 339 5.75 -28.64 22.81
C GLU A 339 6.28 -28.13 21.47
N ASP A 340 6.11 -26.83 21.23
CA ASP A 340 6.66 -26.15 20.04
C ASP A 340 8.09 -25.71 20.34
N VAL A 341 9.03 -26.00 19.44
CA VAL A 341 10.45 -25.75 19.69
C VAL A 341 10.92 -24.59 18.82
N VAL A 342 11.41 -23.52 19.47
CA VAL A 342 12.03 -22.40 18.77
C VAL A 342 13.55 -22.59 18.75
N ILE A 343 14.15 -22.49 17.57
CA ILE A 343 15.60 -22.67 17.37
C ILE A 343 16.14 -21.46 16.64
N THR A 344 17.10 -20.76 17.27
CA THR A 344 17.88 -19.69 16.65
C THR A 344 19.27 -20.25 16.34
N PRO A 345 19.60 -20.53 15.08
CA PRO A 345 20.84 -21.21 14.73
C PRO A 345 22.08 -20.34 15.04
N TYR A 346 21.99 -19.03 14.81
CA TYR A 346 23.06 -18.07 15.04
C TYR A 346 22.48 -16.74 15.55
N GLU A 347 23.02 -16.21 16.64
CA GLU A 347 22.56 -14.94 17.23
C GLU A 347 22.76 -13.73 16.31
N GLN A 348 23.83 -13.77 15.49
CA GLN A 348 24.18 -12.66 14.58
C GLN A 348 23.34 -12.67 13.28
N LEU A 349 22.76 -13.81 12.92
CA LEU A 349 21.88 -13.94 11.79
C LEU A 349 20.44 -13.88 12.31
N ASP A 350 19.79 -12.79 12.17
CA ASP A 350 18.43 -12.53 12.68
C ASP A 350 17.38 -13.51 12.10
N LEU A 351 17.57 -14.81 12.36
CA LEU A 351 16.82 -15.93 11.82
C LEU A 351 16.42 -16.90 12.93
N SER A 352 15.15 -17.32 12.96
CA SER A 352 14.64 -18.32 13.89
C SER A 352 13.66 -19.26 13.19
N PHE A 353 13.71 -20.53 13.60
CA PHE A 353 12.79 -21.58 13.17
C PHE A 353 11.85 -21.94 14.32
N ILE A 354 10.56 -22.08 14.02
CA ILE A 354 9.54 -22.54 14.95
C ILE A 354 9.10 -23.91 14.47
N LYS A 355 9.57 -24.98 15.15
CA LYS A 355 9.17 -26.36 14.89
C LYS A 355 7.86 -26.62 15.63
N LEU A 356 6.80 -26.84 14.89
CA LEU A 356 5.45 -27.03 15.40
C LEU A 356 5.28 -28.40 16.06
N SER A 357 4.58 -28.44 17.19
CA SER A 357 4.07 -29.65 17.82
C SER A 357 3.11 -30.37 16.87
N PHE A 358 2.91 -31.66 17.10
CA PHE A 358 1.98 -32.46 16.29
C PHE A 358 0.54 -31.91 16.31
N ALA A 359 0.10 -31.39 17.44
CA ALA A 359 -1.21 -30.77 17.60
C ALA A 359 -1.34 -29.52 16.72
N ASN A 360 -0.30 -28.66 16.67
CA ASN A 360 -0.29 -27.44 15.87
C ASN A 360 -0.13 -27.74 14.37
N GLN A 361 0.67 -28.74 13.98
CA GLN A 361 0.75 -29.21 12.59
C GLN A 361 -0.61 -29.69 12.05
N LYS A 362 -1.41 -30.37 12.88
CA LYS A 362 -2.76 -30.81 12.50
C LYS A 362 -3.66 -29.62 12.18
N ARG A 363 -3.62 -28.57 13.00
CA ARG A 363 -4.42 -27.34 12.79
C ARG A 363 -4.07 -26.64 11.48
N PHE A 364 -2.78 -26.61 11.10
CA PHE A 364 -2.38 -26.06 9.80
C PHE A 364 -2.98 -26.81 8.61
N LYS A 365 -3.09 -28.15 8.73
CA LYS A 365 -3.66 -29.01 7.67
C LYS A 365 -5.18 -28.90 7.52
N GLU A 366 -5.84 -28.35 8.52
CA GLU A 366 -7.31 -28.16 8.52
C GLU A 366 -7.75 -26.89 7.79
N ILE A 367 -6.79 -26.07 7.30
CA ILE A 367 -7.07 -24.81 6.62
C ILE A 367 -6.64 -24.92 5.16
N ASP A 368 -7.61 -24.93 4.27
CA ASP A 368 -7.40 -25.21 2.83
C ASP A 368 -6.49 -24.19 2.12
N ASN A 369 -6.51 -22.92 2.55
CA ASN A 369 -5.80 -21.84 1.88
C ASN A 369 -4.39 -21.57 2.44
N ILE A 370 -3.86 -22.43 3.32
CA ILE A 370 -2.51 -22.32 3.88
C ILE A 370 -1.69 -23.52 3.46
N ALA A 371 -0.58 -23.27 2.79
CA ALA A 371 0.35 -24.32 2.37
C ALA A 371 1.80 -23.89 2.61
N PRO A 372 2.71 -24.89 2.79
CA PRO A 372 4.14 -24.63 2.80
C PRO A 372 4.58 -23.94 1.51
N VAL A 373 5.56 -23.06 1.66
CA VAL A 373 6.13 -22.33 0.53
C VAL A 373 6.93 -23.27 -0.40
N GLU A 374 6.82 -23.02 -1.69
CA GLU A 374 7.82 -23.48 -2.65
C GLU A 374 8.94 -22.44 -2.71
N TYR A 375 10.19 -22.88 -2.97
CA TYR A 375 11.33 -21.98 -3.05
C TYR A 375 12.19 -22.26 -4.28
N ASP A 376 12.93 -21.22 -4.72
CA ASP A 376 13.83 -21.26 -5.87
C ASP A 376 15.19 -20.64 -5.50
N TYR A 377 16.25 -21.35 -5.85
CA TYR A 377 17.64 -20.87 -5.70
C TYR A 377 18.13 -20.07 -6.92
N PHE A 378 17.33 -20.06 -7.99
CA PHE A 378 17.72 -19.43 -9.23
C PHE A 378 17.02 -18.08 -9.40
N TYR A 379 17.70 -17.01 -9.03
CA TYR A 379 17.23 -15.65 -9.18
C TYR A 379 18.37 -14.71 -9.54
N LEU A 380 18.05 -13.63 -10.27
CA LEU A 380 19.03 -12.72 -10.85
C LEU A 380 18.78 -11.26 -10.38
N THR A 381 19.85 -10.46 -10.37
CA THR A 381 19.72 -9.00 -10.22
C THR A 381 18.90 -8.47 -11.39
N GLY A 382 17.94 -7.57 -11.10
CA GLY A 382 16.97 -7.05 -12.05
C GLY A 382 15.68 -7.86 -12.15
N GLU A 383 15.62 -9.08 -11.57
CA GLU A 383 14.41 -9.90 -11.58
C GLU A 383 13.29 -9.28 -10.74
N LEU A 384 12.05 -9.35 -11.24
CA LEU A 384 10.86 -8.87 -10.57
C LEU A 384 10.51 -9.77 -9.38
N VAL A 385 10.32 -9.14 -8.24
CA VAL A 385 10.00 -9.79 -6.97
C VAL A 385 8.90 -9.05 -6.23
N SER A 386 8.24 -9.75 -5.32
CA SER A 386 7.28 -9.19 -4.37
C SER A 386 7.71 -9.47 -2.94
N THR A 387 7.67 -8.46 -2.08
CA THR A 387 7.70 -8.64 -0.62
C THR A 387 6.29 -8.89 -0.13
N ILE A 388 6.09 -9.90 0.73
CA ILE A 388 4.80 -10.21 1.35
C ILE A 388 5.00 -10.30 2.85
N GLY A 389 4.24 -9.49 3.62
CA GLY A 389 4.35 -9.48 5.09
C GLY A 389 3.26 -8.64 5.75
N PHE A 390 3.07 -8.83 7.06
CA PHE A 390 2.05 -8.15 7.86
C PHE A 390 2.62 -6.85 8.46
N GLY A 391 2.97 -5.91 7.59
CA GLY A 391 3.57 -4.65 7.99
C GLY A 391 2.55 -3.58 8.38
N LEU A 392 3.08 -2.49 8.93
CA LEU A 392 2.41 -1.23 9.19
C LEU A 392 1.41 -1.23 10.34
N TYR A 393 0.49 -2.17 10.39
CA TYR A 393 -0.46 -2.40 11.48
C TYR A 393 -0.83 -3.87 11.59
N PHE A 394 -1.34 -4.25 12.74
CA PHE A 394 -1.97 -5.55 12.94
C PHE A 394 -3.36 -5.36 13.53
N ASN A 395 -4.34 -6.01 12.92
CA ASN A 395 -5.72 -6.05 13.41
C ASN A 395 -6.34 -7.42 13.15
N ASN A 396 -6.91 -8.02 14.17
CA ASN A 396 -7.54 -9.33 14.08
C ASN A 396 -8.73 -9.39 13.11
N LEU A 397 -9.36 -8.23 12.83
CA LEU A 397 -10.51 -8.15 11.91
C LEU A 397 -10.10 -8.01 10.43
N TYR A 398 -8.82 -7.64 10.18
CA TYR A 398 -8.29 -7.37 8.85
C TYR A 398 -6.91 -8.03 8.74
N VAL A 399 -6.90 -9.37 8.70
CA VAL A 399 -5.66 -10.17 8.66
C VAL A 399 -5.30 -10.42 7.19
N GLU A 400 -4.75 -9.42 6.54
CA GLU A 400 -4.26 -9.50 5.16
C GLU A 400 -2.84 -8.95 5.08
N PRO A 401 -1.93 -9.63 4.35
CA PRO A 401 -0.56 -9.15 4.18
C PRO A 401 -0.50 -7.96 3.22
N LEU A 402 0.44 -7.06 3.50
CA LEU A 402 0.87 -6.05 2.52
C LEU A 402 1.82 -6.70 1.52
N GLU A 403 1.58 -6.47 0.25
CA GLU A 403 2.44 -6.90 -0.84
C GLU A 403 3.01 -5.70 -1.58
N SER A 404 4.33 -5.67 -1.82
CA SER A 404 4.96 -4.64 -2.64
C SER A 404 5.84 -5.28 -3.70
N THR A 405 5.75 -4.76 -4.91
CA THR A 405 6.54 -5.23 -6.05
C THR A 405 7.77 -4.35 -6.29
N GLY A 406 8.85 -4.98 -6.69
CA GLY A 406 10.10 -4.33 -7.03
C GLY A 406 11.04 -5.28 -7.76
N ASN A 407 12.32 -4.97 -7.75
CA ASN A 407 13.34 -5.79 -8.39
C ASN A 407 14.40 -6.19 -7.36
N ILE A 408 15.12 -7.27 -7.61
CA ILE A 408 16.38 -7.56 -6.93
C ILE A 408 17.39 -6.50 -7.38
N SER A 409 17.72 -5.57 -6.48
CA SER A 409 18.65 -4.46 -6.77
C SER A 409 20.10 -4.89 -6.67
N ALA A 410 20.41 -5.77 -5.70
CA ALA A 410 21.74 -6.30 -5.48
C ALA A 410 21.70 -7.67 -4.81
N LYS A 411 22.74 -8.46 -5.06
CA LYS A 411 23.00 -9.74 -4.41
C LYS A 411 24.46 -9.79 -3.96
N TYR A 412 24.68 -9.93 -2.66
CA TYR A 412 26.00 -10.13 -2.12
C TYR A 412 26.24 -11.62 -1.85
N SER A 413 27.37 -12.16 -2.31
CA SER A 413 27.71 -13.56 -2.16
C SER A 413 29.11 -13.72 -1.58
N LEU A 414 29.27 -14.71 -0.70
CA LEU A 414 30.57 -15.09 -0.13
C LEU A 414 31.10 -16.34 -0.83
N PRO A 415 32.44 -16.45 -1.08
CA PRO A 415 33.03 -17.71 -1.51
C PRO A 415 32.79 -18.80 -0.45
N LEU A 416 32.39 -20.00 -0.87
CA LEU A 416 32.19 -21.14 0.05
C LEU A 416 33.47 -21.49 0.79
N TYR A 417 34.60 -21.54 0.06
CA TYR A 417 35.94 -21.73 0.63
C TYR A 417 36.88 -20.65 0.12
N LYS A 418 37.94 -20.39 0.89
CA LYS A 418 38.96 -19.39 0.54
C LYS A 418 39.69 -19.83 -0.76
N GLY A 419 39.47 -19.07 -1.85
CA GLY A 419 40.02 -19.38 -3.17
C GLY A 419 39.13 -20.22 -4.09
N ASP A 420 37.90 -20.53 -3.69
CA ASP A 420 36.92 -21.24 -4.49
C ASP A 420 36.11 -20.28 -5.40
N ASN A 421 35.71 -20.76 -6.59
CA ASN A 421 34.79 -20.04 -7.47
C ASN A 421 33.32 -20.22 -7.08
N ALA A 422 33.01 -21.23 -6.26
CA ALA A 422 31.67 -21.44 -5.75
C ALA A 422 31.33 -20.38 -4.67
N THR A 423 30.20 -19.72 -4.84
CA THR A 423 29.73 -18.65 -3.93
C THR A 423 28.36 -18.96 -3.35
N LEU A 424 28.13 -18.52 -2.11
CA LEU A 424 26.83 -18.58 -1.45
C LEU A 424 26.26 -17.16 -1.36
N PRO A 425 25.05 -16.91 -1.89
CA PRO A 425 24.35 -15.66 -1.64
C PRO A 425 24.11 -15.47 -0.13
N CYS A 426 24.44 -14.30 0.41
CA CYS A 426 24.32 -14.00 1.83
C CYS A 426 23.35 -12.87 2.14
N ILE A 427 23.21 -11.90 1.23
CA ILE A 427 22.25 -10.79 1.35
C ILE A 427 21.63 -10.55 -0.03
N ILE A 428 20.32 -10.37 -0.04
CA ILE A 428 19.57 -9.80 -1.17
C ILE A 428 19.13 -8.40 -0.78
N VAL A 429 19.28 -7.44 -1.69
CA VAL A 429 18.70 -6.11 -1.58
C VAL A 429 17.64 -5.97 -2.65
N THR A 430 16.44 -5.53 -2.27
CA THR A 430 15.33 -5.31 -3.20
C THR A 430 14.77 -3.90 -3.11
N SER A 431 14.24 -3.40 -4.24
CA SER A 431 13.52 -2.14 -4.34
C SER A 431 12.02 -2.27 -4.02
N ALA A 432 11.52 -3.48 -3.72
CA ALA A 432 10.19 -3.65 -3.15
C ALA A 432 10.13 -3.03 -1.75
N SER A 433 8.99 -2.44 -1.39
CA SER A 433 8.82 -1.80 -0.08
C SER A 433 8.55 -2.84 1.01
N CYS A 434 8.93 -2.52 2.26
CA CYS A 434 8.42 -3.19 3.45
C CYS A 434 8.21 -2.18 4.59
N TRP A 435 7.42 -2.56 5.57
CA TRP A 435 7.03 -1.72 6.70
C TRP A 435 7.29 -2.44 8.03
N ASN A 436 7.26 -1.70 9.14
CA ASN A 436 7.39 -2.30 10.46
C ASN A 436 6.34 -3.40 10.65
N GLY A 437 6.78 -4.60 11.04
CA GLY A 437 5.96 -5.81 11.10
C GLY A 437 6.08 -6.73 9.87
N SER A 438 6.64 -6.26 8.75
CA SER A 438 6.95 -7.14 7.61
C SER A 438 8.12 -8.08 7.85
N SER A 439 8.94 -7.81 8.87
CA SER A 439 10.07 -8.68 9.27
C SER A 439 9.61 -10.11 9.48
N GLY A 440 10.33 -11.07 8.93
CA GLY A 440 9.97 -12.49 8.90
C GLY A 440 9.00 -12.86 7.77
N GLY A 441 8.53 -11.90 6.97
CA GLY A 441 7.80 -12.15 5.73
C GLY A 441 8.71 -12.61 4.60
N GLY A 442 8.12 -12.96 3.47
CA GLY A 442 8.84 -13.56 2.34
C GLY A 442 9.13 -12.58 1.20
N LEU A 443 10.25 -12.81 0.51
CA LEU A 443 10.57 -12.25 -0.80
C LEU A 443 10.30 -13.33 -1.85
N PHE A 444 9.39 -13.08 -2.77
CA PHE A 444 8.92 -14.05 -3.76
C PHE A 444 9.24 -13.60 -5.19
N LYS A 445 9.54 -14.54 -6.06
CA LYS A 445 9.60 -14.28 -7.50
C LYS A 445 8.19 -13.97 -8.02
N GLN A 446 8.02 -12.90 -8.76
CA GLN A 446 6.71 -12.56 -9.31
C GLN A 446 6.25 -13.55 -10.38
N SER A 447 7.18 -14.15 -11.12
CA SER A 447 6.89 -15.08 -12.22
C SER A 447 6.40 -16.45 -11.77
N SER A 448 6.85 -16.96 -10.61
CA SER A 448 6.58 -18.32 -10.14
C SER A 448 5.97 -18.39 -8.73
N ASN A 449 5.88 -17.27 -8.03
CA ASN A 449 5.45 -17.17 -6.62
C ASN A 449 6.30 -18.06 -5.66
N GLN A 450 7.56 -18.32 -6.02
CA GLN A 450 8.49 -19.09 -5.19
C GLN A 450 9.31 -18.18 -4.30
N LEU A 451 9.55 -18.62 -3.06
CA LEU A 451 10.34 -17.92 -2.06
C LEU A 451 11.82 -17.88 -2.48
N VAL A 452 12.43 -16.72 -2.47
CA VAL A 452 13.86 -16.50 -2.70
C VAL A 452 14.59 -15.91 -1.50
N GLY A 453 13.86 -15.40 -0.50
CA GLY A 453 14.45 -14.87 0.71
C GLY A 453 13.42 -14.49 1.78
N LEU A 454 13.92 -14.16 2.97
CA LEU A 454 13.15 -13.70 4.13
C LEU A 454 13.41 -12.22 4.35
N ILE A 455 12.36 -11.41 4.49
CA ILE A 455 12.46 -9.97 4.80
C ILE A 455 13.09 -9.80 6.19
N CYS A 456 14.17 -9.01 6.29
CA CYS A 456 14.82 -8.73 7.57
C CYS A 456 14.57 -7.28 8.04
N SER A 457 15.01 -6.30 7.26
CA SER A 457 14.88 -4.89 7.62
C SER A 457 14.93 -3.96 6.41
N ASN A 458 14.53 -2.70 6.62
CA ASN A 458 14.82 -1.59 5.71
C ASN A 458 16.20 -1.00 6.00
N ALA A 459 16.86 -0.51 4.97
CA ALA A 459 18.01 0.38 5.16
C ALA A 459 17.54 1.71 5.79
N GLN A 460 18.40 2.27 6.64
CA GLN A 460 18.16 3.57 7.30
C GLN A 460 19.32 4.50 6.99
N VAL A 461 19.01 5.77 6.78
CA VAL A 461 19.99 6.84 6.64
C VAL A 461 19.96 7.70 7.88
N ILE A 462 21.12 7.91 8.47
CA ILE A 462 21.29 8.87 9.55
C ILE A 462 21.45 10.24 8.90
N LEU A 463 20.48 11.10 9.08
CA LEU A 463 20.57 12.48 8.60
C LEU A 463 21.49 13.29 9.52
N PRO A 464 22.38 14.13 8.97
CA PRO A 464 23.17 15.03 9.79
C PRO A 464 22.26 15.97 10.55
N ALA A 465 22.49 16.17 11.84
CA ALA A 465 21.76 17.13 12.66
C ALA A 465 21.88 18.51 12.04
N LEU A 466 20.76 19.11 11.65
CA LEU A 466 20.67 20.49 11.19
C LEU A 466 20.42 21.38 12.42
N GLY A 467 21.47 21.68 13.21
CA GLY A 467 21.40 22.53 14.38
C GLY A 467 22.00 21.92 15.65
N GLU A 468 21.90 22.66 16.77
CA GLU A 468 22.48 22.29 18.06
C GLU A 468 21.70 21.21 18.85
N GLU A 469 20.61 20.68 18.31
CA GLU A 469 19.85 19.57 18.90
C GLU A 469 20.46 18.24 18.48
N GLU A 470 21.01 17.50 19.45
CA GLU A 470 21.74 16.23 19.31
C GLU A 470 20.86 15.01 18.92
N ASP A 471 19.60 15.19 18.53
CA ASP A 471 18.76 14.07 18.13
C ASP A 471 19.12 13.60 16.71
N GLU A 472 19.73 12.41 16.64
CA GLU A 472 19.99 11.70 15.39
C GLU A 472 18.68 11.40 14.67
N ASN A 473 18.31 12.24 13.71
CA ASN A 473 17.17 11.96 12.85
C ASN A 473 17.54 10.83 11.87
N THR A 474 16.91 9.67 12.03
CA THR A 474 17.04 8.56 11.09
C THR A 474 15.87 8.55 10.11
N GLU A 475 16.15 8.49 8.82
CA GLU A 475 15.16 8.30 7.78
C GLU A 475 15.24 6.87 7.23
N LYS A 476 14.11 6.19 7.22
CA LYS A 476 14.00 4.85 6.61
C LYS A 476 13.87 4.98 5.10
N LEU A 477 14.68 4.23 4.39
CA LEU A 477 14.58 4.09 2.94
C LEU A 477 13.54 3.01 2.61
N SER A 478 12.31 3.41 2.35
CA SER A 478 11.16 2.51 2.15
C SER A 478 11.34 1.50 0.99
N LYS A 479 12.18 1.83 0.00
CA LYS A 479 12.45 0.99 -1.18
C LYS A 479 13.87 0.44 -1.21
N THR A 480 14.41 0.11 -0.03
CA THR A 480 15.72 -0.55 0.09
C THR A 480 15.64 -1.56 1.23
N VAL A 481 15.21 -2.77 0.87
CA VAL A 481 14.93 -3.85 1.81
C VAL A 481 16.02 -4.90 1.76
N LEU A 482 16.50 -5.30 2.93
CA LEU A 482 17.50 -6.36 3.11
C LEU A 482 16.78 -7.67 3.41
N CYS A 483 17.12 -8.72 2.66
CA CYS A 483 16.54 -10.05 2.81
C CYS A 483 17.62 -11.11 3.01
N ILE A 484 17.33 -12.10 3.87
CA ILE A 484 18.14 -13.30 4.06
C ILE A 484 17.82 -14.25 2.90
N PRO A 485 18.81 -14.64 2.06
CA PRO A 485 18.57 -15.55 0.92
C PRO A 485 18.09 -16.93 1.35
N ILE A 486 17.33 -17.59 0.49
CA ILE A 486 16.79 -18.94 0.73
C ILE A 486 17.93 -19.97 0.93
N GLU A 487 19.06 -19.79 0.27
CA GLU A 487 20.24 -20.65 0.41
C GLU A 487 20.79 -20.64 1.85
N VAL A 488 20.81 -19.44 2.49
CA VAL A 488 21.23 -19.30 3.89
C VAL A 488 20.19 -19.94 4.80
N ILE A 489 18.90 -19.73 4.54
CA ILE A 489 17.80 -20.32 5.31
C ILE A 489 17.90 -21.84 5.29
N ASN A 490 18.06 -22.44 4.11
CA ASN A 490 18.18 -23.88 3.96
C ASN A 490 19.45 -24.43 4.65
N SER A 491 20.59 -23.78 4.43
CA SER A 491 21.83 -24.19 5.10
C SER A 491 21.70 -24.18 6.62
N CYS A 492 21.05 -23.16 7.17
CA CYS A 492 20.76 -23.11 8.61
C CYS A 492 19.78 -24.21 9.04
N TYR A 493 18.75 -24.48 8.26
CA TYR A 493 17.74 -25.50 8.56
C TYR A 493 18.34 -26.93 8.57
N GLU A 494 19.13 -27.28 7.58
CA GLU A 494 19.80 -28.57 7.48
C GLU A 494 20.79 -28.80 8.65
N ASN A 495 21.42 -27.73 9.11
CA ASN A 495 22.40 -27.76 10.20
C ASN A 495 21.82 -27.53 11.61
N LEU A 496 20.47 -27.48 11.78
CA LEU A 496 19.84 -27.26 13.09
C LEU A 496 20.27 -28.26 14.17
N HIS A 497 20.67 -29.46 13.78
CA HIS A 497 21.07 -30.55 14.68
C HIS A 497 22.61 -30.71 14.80
N THR A 498 23.36 -30.00 13.98
CA THR A 498 24.83 -30.02 14.02
C THR A 498 25.31 -28.80 14.79
N ARG A 499 26.08 -29.03 15.88
CA ARG A 499 26.72 -27.94 16.65
C ARG A 499 27.97 -27.38 15.97
N ASP A 500 28.24 -27.78 14.76
CA ASP A 500 29.42 -27.37 14.02
C ASP A 500 29.24 -25.91 13.56
N LYS A 501 29.86 -24.97 14.30
CA LYS A 501 29.97 -23.58 13.87
C LYS A 501 30.99 -23.56 12.74
N SER A 502 30.56 -23.71 11.52
CA SER A 502 31.46 -23.61 10.37
C SER A 502 31.99 -22.19 10.23
N GLU A 503 33.25 -22.05 9.79
CA GLU A 503 33.84 -20.74 9.45
C GLU A 503 32.95 -19.91 8.51
N LEU A 504 32.19 -20.55 7.66
CA LEU A 504 31.21 -19.91 6.76
C LEU A 504 30.11 -19.19 7.54
N ASN A 505 29.60 -19.78 8.63
CA ASN A 505 28.53 -19.19 9.43
C ASN A 505 29.00 -17.94 10.18
N ASP A 506 30.23 -17.96 10.69
CA ASP A 506 30.83 -16.78 11.33
C ASP A 506 31.00 -15.67 10.28
N ARG A 507 31.39 -16.00 9.05
CA ARG A 507 31.49 -15.04 7.95
C ARG A 507 30.17 -14.45 7.52
N ILE A 508 29.11 -15.28 7.44
CA ILE A 508 27.74 -14.82 7.16
C ILE A 508 27.28 -13.88 8.27
N GLY A 509 27.43 -14.26 9.52
CA GLY A 509 27.10 -13.41 10.69
C GLY A 509 27.84 -12.08 10.67
N HIS A 510 29.14 -12.10 10.35
CA HIS A 510 29.93 -10.87 10.22
C HIS A 510 29.40 -9.96 9.09
N THR A 511 28.99 -10.54 7.96
CA THR A 511 28.41 -9.78 6.84
C THR A 511 27.11 -9.09 7.25
N TRP A 512 26.26 -9.77 8.02
CA TRP A 512 24.99 -9.22 8.52
C TRP A 512 25.13 -8.13 9.58
N ASN A 513 26.30 -8.01 10.23
CA ASN A 513 26.59 -6.88 11.10
C ASN A 513 26.73 -5.56 10.35
N LEU A 514 26.76 -5.59 9.01
CA LEU A 514 26.86 -4.42 8.12
C LEU A 514 27.95 -3.42 8.55
N ILE A 515 29.04 -3.94 9.13
CA ILE A 515 30.16 -3.11 9.57
C ILE A 515 30.89 -2.59 8.33
N PRO A 516 31.09 -1.26 8.20
CA PRO A 516 31.81 -0.70 7.07
C PRO A 516 33.22 -1.32 6.99
N TYR A 517 33.64 -1.75 5.81
CA TYR A 517 35.00 -2.16 5.58
C TYR A 517 35.91 -0.94 5.75
N HIS A 518 36.70 -0.90 6.83
CA HIS A 518 37.78 0.03 6.97
C HIS A 518 38.99 -0.49 6.19
N ASN A 519 39.12 -0.07 4.94
CA ASN A 519 40.46 0.05 4.38
C ASN A 519 41.07 1.31 4.98
N ASP A 520 42.38 1.28 5.33
CA ASP A 520 43.15 2.34 5.98
C ASP A 520 43.20 3.70 5.22
N ILE A 521 42.31 3.94 4.32
CA ILE A 521 42.07 5.24 3.69
C ILE A 521 41.08 5.97 4.57
N ILE A 522 41.54 7.01 5.25
CA ILE A 522 40.68 8.02 5.90
C ILE A 522 39.85 8.71 4.82
N VAL A 523 38.86 8.04 4.33
CA VAL A 523 37.71 8.68 3.67
C VAL A 523 36.81 9.09 4.82
N SER A 524 36.56 10.38 4.94
CA SER A 524 35.46 10.91 5.77
C SER A 524 34.28 9.96 5.65
N LYS A 525 33.91 9.29 6.77
CA LYS A 525 32.87 8.24 6.83
C LYS A 525 31.71 8.59 5.89
N PRO A 526 31.41 7.82 4.84
CA PRO A 526 30.08 7.89 4.30
C PRO A 526 29.17 7.44 5.45
N LYS A 527 28.42 8.37 5.99
CA LYS A 527 27.34 8.06 6.92
C LYS A 527 26.25 7.41 6.05
N LEU A 528 26.22 6.08 6.01
CA LEU A 528 25.13 5.27 5.49
C LEU A 528 24.08 5.12 6.59
#